data_cfc898d6eb26193a5c700d932e198f3f
#
_entry.id   cfc898d6eb26193a5c700d932e198f3f
#
_cell.length_a   1.000
_cell.length_b   1.000
_cell.length_c   1.000
_cell.angle_alpha   90.00
_cell.angle_beta   90.00
_cell.angle_gamma   90.00
#
_symmetry.space_group_name_H-M   'P 1'
#
loop_
_entity.id
_entity.type
_entity.pdbx_description
1 polymer ?
#
loop_
_entity_poly.entity_id
_entity_poly.type
_entity_poly.pdbx_seq_one_letter_code
_entity_poly.pdbx_strand_id
1 'polypeptide(L)'
;MIGKGKEKLNTYNNINWIIAPAEKLPIKDNSCDYYTISFGLRNTKDLNKALSEAYRVLKPGGRYLCLEFSKIQNSNLDFIYKNYSKLIPLVGKAIVGQKEPYEYLVKSIEEFINQEELIDLMNKNKFVNCSYRNLSGGIVAIHSGWKI
;
A
#
# COMPACT_ATOMS: atom_id res chain seq x y z
N MET A 1 -13.34 -1.59 9.91
CA MET A 1 -13.15 -2.11 8.53
C MET A 1 -13.47 -3.59 8.42
N ILE A 2 -12.87 -4.49 9.21
CA ILE A 2 -13.10 -5.95 9.12
C ILE A 2 -14.57 -6.35 9.30
N GLY A 3 -15.32 -5.73 10.24
CA GLY A 3 -16.75 -6.02 10.41
C GLY A 3 -17.56 -5.83 9.12
N LYS A 4 -17.41 -4.67 8.47
CA LYS A 4 -18.06 -4.40 7.18
C LYS A 4 -17.59 -5.33 6.04
N GLY A 5 -16.32 -5.76 6.08
CA GLY A 5 -15.79 -6.75 5.13
C GLY A 5 -16.46 -8.11 5.31
N LYS A 6 -16.57 -8.58 6.54
CA LYS A 6 -17.25 -9.84 6.88
C LYS A 6 -18.72 -9.85 6.45
N GLU A 7 -19.44 -8.75 6.67
CA GLU A 7 -20.84 -8.61 6.21
C GLU A 7 -20.97 -8.70 4.68
N LYS A 8 -20.08 -8.00 3.94
CA LYS A 8 -20.14 -7.98 2.48
C LYS A 8 -19.71 -9.29 1.82
N LEU A 9 -18.84 -10.04 2.46
CA LEU A 9 -18.22 -11.23 1.91
C LEU A 9 -18.62 -12.50 2.69
N ASN A 10 -19.75 -12.48 3.38
CA ASN A 10 -20.25 -13.59 4.20
C ASN A 10 -20.61 -14.85 3.40
N THR A 11 -20.85 -14.72 2.09
CA THR A 11 -21.14 -15.83 1.16
C THR A 11 -19.89 -16.61 0.74
N TYR A 12 -18.69 -16.08 1.00
CA TYR A 12 -17.42 -16.71 0.62
C TYR A 12 -16.82 -17.49 1.78
N ASN A 13 -16.77 -18.82 1.67
CA ASN A 13 -16.28 -19.72 2.73
C ASN A 13 -14.75 -19.88 2.74
N ASN A 14 -14.05 -19.32 1.75
CA ASN A 14 -12.60 -19.42 1.56
C ASN A 14 -11.82 -18.22 2.10
N ILE A 15 -12.46 -17.33 2.89
CA ILE A 15 -11.81 -16.14 3.45
C ILE A 15 -11.54 -16.35 4.94
N ASN A 16 -10.26 -16.28 5.31
CA ASN A 16 -9.82 -16.24 6.70
C ASN A 16 -9.50 -14.80 7.13
N TRP A 17 -10.17 -14.30 8.15
CA TRP A 17 -10.03 -12.94 8.64
C TRP A 17 -9.05 -12.89 9.83
N ILE A 18 -7.93 -12.20 9.65
CA ILE A 18 -6.88 -12.05 10.66
C ILE A 18 -6.71 -10.55 10.96
N ILE A 19 -6.59 -10.20 12.23
CA ILE A 19 -6.22 -8.86 12.70
C ILE A 19 -4.79 -8.94 13.22
N ALA A 20 -3.87 -8.32 12.52
CA ALA A 20 -2.46 -8.27 12.89
C ALA A 20 -1.78 -7.04 12.27
N PRO A 21 -0.70 -6.52 12.87
CA PRO A 21 0.16 -5.54 12.20
C PRO A 21 0.87 -6.20 11.02
N ALA A 22 1.08 -5.42 9.94
CA ALA A 22 1.76 -5.92 8.74
C ALA A 22 3.22 -6.32 9.02
N GLU A 23 3.80 -5.79 10.08
CA GLU A 23 5.15 -6.06 10.57
C GLU A 23 5.29 -7.38 11.33
N LYS A 24 4.16 -8.03 11.66
CA LYS A 24 4.16 -9.32 12.39
C LYS A 24 2.84 -10.05 12.13
N LEU A 25 2.84 -10.94 11.16
CA LEU A 25 1.66 -11.71 10.78
C LEU A 25 1.65 -13.09 11.46
N PRO A 26 0.52 -13.54 12.00
CA PRO A 26 0.37 -14.91 12.53
C PRO A 26 0.19 -15.92 11.39
N ILE A 27 1.08 -15.88 10.40
CA ILE A 27 1.10 -16.70 9.20
C ILE A 27 2.44 -17.42 9.15
N LYS A 28 2.44 -18.69 8.80
CA LYS A 28 3.65 -19.50 8.70
C LYS A 28 4.58 -19.02 7.60
N ASP A 29 5.88 -19.24 7.77
CA ASP A 29 6.88 -19.00 6.74
C ASP A 29 6.54 -19.81 5.48
N ASN A 30 6.83 -19.25 4.32
CA ASN A 30 6.73 -19.96 3.04
C ASN A 30 5.35 -20.61 2.80
N SER A 31 4.26 -19.91 3.14
CA SER A 31 2.91 -20.47 3.07
C SER A 31 1.98 -19.78 2.06
N CYS A 32 2.35 -18.60 1.58
CA CYS A 32 1.53 -17.81 0.66
C CYS A 32 2.13 -17.80 -0.75
N ASP A 33 1.30 -17.99 -1.77
CA ASP A 33 1.72 -17.86 -3.17
C ASP A 33 1.77 -16.39 -3.61
N TYR A 34 0.86 -15.58 -3.06
CA TYR A 34 0.79 -14.14 -3.31
C TYR A 34 0.65 -13.36 -2.02
N TYR A 35 1.28 -12.20 -1.97
CA TYR A 35 1.05 -11.18 -0.96
C TYR A 35 0.62 -9.89 -1.66
N THR A 36 -0.57 -9.40 -1.35
CA THR A 36 -1.08 -8.16 -1.93
C THR A 36 -1.41 -7.15 -0.86
N ILE A 37 -1.02 -5.90 -1.07
CA ILE A 37 -1.38 -4.78 -0.22
C ILE A 37 -1.86 -3.61 -1.09
N SER A 38 -2.99 -3.02 -0.72
CA SER A 38 -3.58 -1.90 -1.46
C SER A 38 -3.90 -0.76 -0.50
N PHE A 39 -3.27 0.40 -0.72
CA PHE A 39 -3.43 1.63 0.06
C PHE A 39 -3.23 1.45 1.57
N GLY A 40 -2.38 0.51 1.94
CA GLY A 40 -2.11 0.13 3.32
C GLY A 40 -0.65 0.26 3.75
N LEU A 41 0.28 0.16 2.81
CA LEU A 41 1.70 0.12 3.13
C LEU A 41 2.18 1.41 3.81
N ARG A 42 1.72 2.59 3.35
CA ARG A 42 2.06 3.89 3.95
C ARG A 42 1.62 4.05 5.40
N ASN A 43 0.67 3.22 5.87
CA ASN A 43 0.16 3.26 7.24
C ASN A 43 0.91 2.32 8.19
N THR A 44 1.90 1.60 7.71
CA THR A 44 2.75 0.74 8.56
C THR A 44 3.72 1.60 9.37
N LYS A 45 4.05 1.14 10.56
CA LYS A 45 5.00 1.86 11.44
C LYS A 45 6.44 1.71 10.97
N ASP A 46 6.75 0.59 10.32
CA ASP A 46 8.08 0.24 9.85
C ASP A 46 7.96 -0.48 8.51
N LEU A 47 8.21 0.25 7.42
CA LEU A 47 8.16 -0.27 6.06
C LEU A 47 9.09 -1.46 5.84
N ASN A 48 10.31 -1.39 6.42
CA ASN A 48 11.29 -2.45 6.26
C ASN A 48 10.82 -3.75 6.91
N LYS A 49 10.26 -3.67 8.13
CA LYS A 49 9.70 -4.84 8.81
C LYS A 49 8.47 -5.39 8.07
N ALA A 50 7.59 -4.54 7.55
CA ALA A 50 6.43 -4.98 6.79
C ALA A 50 6.84 -5.72 5.51
N LEU A 51 7.85 -5.24 4.78
CA LEU A 51 8.39 -5.91 3.60
C LEU A 51 9.11 -7.21 3.95
N SER A 52 9.92 -7.22 5.02
CA SER A 52 10.57 -8.43 5.51
C SER A 52 9.56 -9.50 5.90
N GLU A 53 8.46 -9.11 6.53
CA GLU A 53 7.38 -10.01 6.92
C GLU A 53 6.60 -10.54 5.71
N ALA A 54 6.32 -9.69 4.73
CA ALA A 54 5.74 -10.10 3.45
C ALA A 54 6.65 -11.13 2.74
N TYR A 55 7.96 -10.89 2.74
CA TYR A 55 8.93 -11.84 2.18
C TYR A 55 8.94 -13.17 2.95
N ARG A 56 8.89 -13.13 4.29
CA ARG A 56 8.89 -14.33 5.14
C ARG A 56 7.71 -15.27 4.81
N VAL A 57 6.51 -14.71 4.70
CA VAL A 57 5.30 -15.53 4.49
C VAL A 57 5.15 -16.04 3.07
N LEU A 58 5.77 -15.40 2.07
CA LEU A 58 5.75 -15.86 0.69
C LEU A 58 6.56 -17.14 0.53
N LYS A 59 6.05 -18.07 -0.28
CA LYS A 59 6.79 -19.24 -0.76
C LYS A 59 7.92 -18.81 -1.72
N PRO A 60 8.98 -19.61 -1.90
CA PRO A 60 9.84 -19.50 -3.07
C PRO A 60 8.99 -19.55 -4.36
N GLY A 61 9.21 -18.65 -5.30
CA GLY A 61 8.36 -18.43 -6.47
C GLY A 61 7.11 -17.58 -6.19
N GLY A 62 6.88 -17.17 -4.96
CA GLY A 62 5.75 -16.32 -4.57
C GLY A 62 5.96 -14.84 -4.97
N ARG A 63 4.85 -14.14 -5.19
CA ARG A 63 4.85 -12.78 -5.71
C ARG A 63 4.27 -11.77 -4.73
N TYR A 64 4.99 -10.68 -4.51
CA TYR A 64 4.54 -9.48 -3.81
C TYR A 64 3.96 -8.49 -4.78
N LEU A 65 2.82 -7.88 -4.44
CA LEU A 65 2.16 -6.82 -5.19
C LEU A 65 1.71 -5.72 -4.24
N CYS A 66 2.12 -4.48 -4.52
CA CYS A 66 1.73 -3.31 -3.73
C CYS A 66 1.13 -2.24 -4.63
N LEU A 67 -0.13 -1.90 -4.42
CA LEU A 67 -0.78 -0.74 -5.00
C LEU A 67 -0.81 0.37 -3.95
N GLU A 68 -0.13 1.48 -4.21
CA GLU A 68 -0.05 2.60 -3.25
C GLU A 68 0.03 3.95 -3.95
N PHE A 69 -0.34 4.99 -3.24
CA PHE A 69 -0.07 6.36 -3.68
C PHE A 69 1.43 6.57 -3.86
N SER A 70 1.77 7.43 -4.80
CA SER A 70 3.16 7.63 -5.17
C SER A 70 3.44 9.09 -5.56
N LYS A 71 4.69 9.40 -5.90
CA LYS A 71 5.09 10.75 -6.28
C LYS A 71 4.92 10.94 -7.79
N ILE A 72 4.25 12.03 -8.17
CA ILE A 72 4.07 12.40 -9.58
C ILE A 72 5.42 12.88 -10.11
N GLN A 73 5.91 12.24 -11.17
CA GLN A 73 7.21 12.56 -11.77
C GLN A 73 7.15 13.77 -12.71
N ASN A 74 5.96 14.06 -13.26
CA ASN A 74 5.75 15.21 -14.13
C ASN A 74 5.45 16.47 -13.31
N SER A 75 6.32 17.47 -13.38
CA SER A 75 6.22 18.71 -12.59
C SER A 75 4.90 19.48 -12.80
N ASN A 76 4.38 19.49 -14.02
CA ASN A 76 3.12 20.19 -14.32
C ASN A 76 1.92 19.46 -13.68
N LEU A 77 1.89 18.12 -13.78
CA LEU A 77 0.86 17.30 -13.14
C LEU A 77 0.98 17.35 -11.61
N ASP A 78 2.20 17.34 -11.07
CA ASP A 78 2.44 17.47 -9.63
C ASP A 78 1.92 18.81 -9.08
N PHE A 79 2.16 19.92 -9.80
CA PHE A 79 1.64 21.23 -9.43
C PHE A 79 0.09 21.24 -9.40
N ILE A 80 -0.55 20.70 -10.43
CA ILE A 80 -2.01 20.60 -10.49
C ILE A 80 -2.55 19.73 -9.36
N TYR A 81 -1.93 18.57 -9.15
CA TYR A 81 -2.32 17.63 -8.10
C TYR A 81 -2.18 18.24 -6.69
N LYS A 82 -1.05 18.89 -6.39
CA LYS A 82 -0.83 19.57 -5.10
C LYS A 82 -1.86 20.66 -4.81
N ASN A 83 -2.25 21.42 -5.82
CA ASN A 83 -3.29 22.42 -5.65
C ASN A 83 -4.68 21.80 -5.45
N TYR A 84 -4.98 20.72 -6.20
CA TYR A 84 -6.22 19.96 -6.03
C TYR A 84 -6.28 19.26 -4.66
N SER A 85 -5.19 18.65 -4.22
CA SER A 85 -5.14 17.91 -2.93
C SER A 85 -5.39 18.81 -1.72
N LYS A 86 -5.02 20.10 -1.77
CA LYS A 86 -5.35 21.09 -0.74
C LYS A 86 -6.84 21.33 -0.58
N LEU A 87 -7.63 21.10 -1.63
CA LEU A 87 -9.09 21.25 -1.60
C LEU A 87 -9.79 20.00 -1.05
N ILE A 88 -9.16 18.85 -1.08
CA ILE A 88 -9.75 17.55 -0.64
C ILE A 88 -10.26 17.63 0.82
N PRO A 89 -9.51 18.15 1.81
CA PRO A 89 -9.99 18.27 3.18
C PRO A 89 -11.18 19.20 3.33
N LEU A 90 -11.24 20.28 2.52
CA LEU A 90 -12.36 21.23 2.54
C LEU A 90 -13.63 20.60 1.96
N VAL A 91 -13.50 19.88 0.86
CA VAL A 91 -14.60 19.13 0.24
C VAL A 91 -15.06 17.99 1.18
N GLY A 92 -14.12 17.28 1.80
CA GLY A 92 -14.42 16.26 2.80
C GLY A 92 -15.23 16.79 3.98
N LYS A 93 -14.86 17.96 4.50
CA LYS A 93 -15.61 18.64 5.56
C LYS A 93 -17.02 19.01 5.10
N ALA A 94 -17.18 19.50 3.88
CA ALA A 94 -18.48 19.93 3.34
C ALA A 94 -19.43 18.73 3.10
N ILE A 95 -18.91 17.56 2.66
CA ILE A 95 -19.74 16.41 2.27
C ILE A 95 -19.95 15.44 3.43
N VAL A 96 -18.89 15.16 4.23
CA VAL A 96 -18.88 14.10 5.26
C VAL A 96 -18.87 14.66 6.67
N GLY A 97 -18.69 15.99 6.82
CA GLY A 97 -18.62 16.66 8.12
C GLY A 97 -17.31 16.44 8.88
N GLN A 98 -16.33 15.74 8.31
CA GLN A 98 -15.05 15.44 8.94
C GLN A 98 -13.89 15.87 8.06
N LYS A 99 -12.92 16.57 8.64
CA LYS A 99 -11.72 17.08 7.95
C LYS A 99 -10.48 16.21 8.22
N GLU A 100 -10.36 15.72 9.43
CA GLU A 100 -9.19 15.03 9.96
C GLU A 100 -8.78 13.77 9.14
N PRO A 101 -9.71 12.88 8.69
CA PRO A 101 -9.32 11.72 7.89
C PRO A 101 -8.70 12.11 6.54
N TYR A 102 -9.14 13.23 5.97
CA TYR A 102 -8.64 13.72 4.68
C TYR A 102 -7.30 14.43 4.82
N GLU A 103 -7.09 15.17 5.92
CA GLU A 103 -5.78 15.75 6.26
C GLU A 103 -4.75 14.65 6.49
N TYR A 104 -5.12 13.61 7.25
CA TYR A 104 -4.27 12.44 7.43
C TYR A 104 -3.93 11.76 6.09
N LEU A 105 -4.91 11.60 5.19
CA LEU A 105 -4.69 11.01 3.87
C LEU A 105 -3.64 11.80 3.09
N VAL A 106 -3.83 13.12 2.95
CA VAL A 106 -2.91 13.99 2.22
C VAL A 106 -1.51 13.94 2.83
N LYS A 107 -1.40 14.09 4.15
CA LYS A 107 -0.13 14.04 4.87
C LYS A 107 0.57 12.69 4.68
N SER A 108 -0.13 11.57 4.84
CA SER A 108 0.46 10.25 4.70
C SER A 108 0.96 9.96 3.27
N ILE A 109 0.32 10.55 2.25
CA ILE A 109 0.77 10.47 0.86
C ILE A 109 2.04 11.32 0.66
N GLU A 110 2.07 12.53 1.23
CA GLU A 110 3.23 13.43 1.13
C GLU A 110 4.47 12.87 1.83
N GLU A 111 4.29 12.20 2.96
CA GLU A 111 5.38 11.58 3.74
C GLU A 111 5.84 10.23 3.17
N PHE A 112 5.05 9.60 2.31
CA PHE A 112 5.39 8.28 1.76
C PHE A 112 6.56 8.37 0.77
N ILE A 113 7.36 7.31 0.71
CA ILE A 113 8.51 7.18 -0.18
C ILE A 113 8.08 7.15 -1.65
N ASN A 114 9.00 7.52 -2.55
CA ASN A 114 8.75 7.46 -4.00
C ASN A 114 8.89 6.03 -4.56
N GLN A 115 8.63 5.89 -5.87
CA GLN A 115 8.63 4.59 -6.55
C GLN A 115 9.99 3.89 -6.48
N GLU A 116 11.07 4.61 -6.75
CA GLU A 116 12.43 4.05 -6.78
C GLU A 116 12.89 3.67 -5.36
N GLU A 117 12.62 4.53 -4.38
CA GLU A 117 12.93 4.24 -2.97
C GLU A 117 12.22 2.97 -2.48
N LEU A 118 10.97 2.73 -2.94
CA LEU A 118 10.27 1.50 -2.60
C LEU A 118 10.89 0.29 -3.31
N ILE A 119 11.31 0.40 -4.56
CA ILE A 119 12.07 -0.65 -5.26
C ILE A 119 13.36 -0.99 -4.50
N ASP A 120 14.11 0.03 -4.09
CA ASP A 120 15.36 -0.17 -3.34
C ASP A 120 15.09 -0.89 -2.01
N LEU A 121 14.02 -0.51 -1.32
CA LEU A 121 13.65 -1.13 -0.06
C LEU A 121 13.17 -2.59 -0.26
N MET A 122 12.47 -2.88 -1.36
CA MET A 122 12.09 -4.24 -1.73
C MET A 122 13.34 -5.09 -2.01
N ASN A 123 14.30 -4.58 -2.79
CA ASN A 123 15.56 -5.26 -3.07
C ASN A 123 16.36 -5.54 -1.78
N LYS A 124 16.44 -4.58 -0.86
CA LYS A 124 17.06 -4.76 0.47
C LYS A 124 16.38 -5.88 1.27
N ASN A 125 15.08 -6.08 1.07
CA ASN A 125 14.31 -7.16 1.69
C ASN A 125 14.29 -8.45 0.85
N LYS A 126 15.29 -8.63 -0.03
CA LYS A 126 15.56 -9.85 -0.82
C LYS A 126 14.55 -10.14 -1.92
N PHE A 127 13.61 -9.26 -2.21
CA PHE A 127 12.79 -9.41 -3.39
C PHE A 127 13.66 -9.24 -4.65
N VAL A 128 13.35 -9.98 -5.68
CA VAL A 128 14.04 -9.92 -6.98
C VAL A 128 13.06 -9.57 -8.09
N ASN A 129 13.58 -9.17 -9.25
CA ASN A 129 12.78 -8.72 -10.39
C ASN A 129 11.78 -7.65 -9.98
N CYS A 130 12.22 -6.75 -9.09
CA CYS A 130 11.41 -5.66 -8.60
C CYS A 130 11.15 -4.66 -9.74
N SER A 131 9.90 -4.28 -9.90
CA SER A 131 9.46 -3.30 -10.90
C SER A 131 8.25 -2.54 -10.42
N TYR A 132 7.99 -1.38 -11.02
CA TYR A 132 6.74 -0.66 -10.80
C TYR A 132 6.12 -0.20 -12.12
N ARG A 133 4.84 0.08 -12.08
CA ARG A 133 4.08 0.71 -13.15
C ARG A 133 3.25 1.85 -12.59
N ASN A 134 3.46 3.06 -13.10
CA ASN A 134 2.65 4.22 -12.77
C ASN A 134 1.25 4.11 -13.35
N LEU A 135 0.27 4.54 -12.55
CA LEU A 135 -1.13 4.68 -12.92
C LEU A 135 -1.56 6.14 -12.71
N SER A 136 -2.55 6.59 -13.48
CA SER A 136 -3.09 7.96 -13.35
C SER A 136 -2.01 9.04 -13.32
N GLY A 137 -1.05 8.96 -14.25
CA GLY A 137 0.04 9.95 -14.33
C GLY A 137 1.07 9.88 -13.18
N GLY A 138 1.10 8.80 -12.40
CA GLY A 138 2.01 8.61 -11.28
C GLY A 138 1.42 8.94 -9.91
N ILE A 139 0.13 9.31 -9.84
CA ILE A 139 -0.58 9.48 -8.55
C ILE A 139 -0.57 8.19 -7.75
N VAL A 140 -0.66 7.06 -8.44
CA VAL A 140 -0.64 5.71 -7.88
C VAL A 140 0.37 4.88 -8.67
N ALA A 141 1.04 3.95 -8.00
CA ALA A 141 1.91 2.98 -8.64
C ALA A 141 1.62 1.56 -8.13
N ILE A 142 1.75 0.58 -9.04
CA ILE A 142 1.77 -0.84 -8.69
C ILE A 142 3.23 -1.29 -8.68
N HIS A 143 3.71 -1.71 -7.52
CA HIS A 143 5.01 -2.36 -7.36
C HIS A 143 4.86 -3.87 -7.35
N SER A 144 5.84 -4.56 -7.88
CA SER A 144 5.87 -6.03 -7.95
C SER A 144 7.28 -6.53 -7.70
N GLY A 145 7.41 -7.62 -6.96
CA GLY A 145 8.67 -8.31 -6.72
C GLY A 145 8.42 -9.78 -6.42
N TRP A 146 9.45 -10.61 -6.55
CA TRP A 146 9.37 -12.06 -6.38
C TRP A 146 10.30 -12.51 -5.26
N LYS A 147 9.88 -13.56 -4.57
CA LYS A 147 10.76 -14.35 -3.72
C LYS A 147 11.29 -15.53 -4.52
N ILE A 148 12.60 -15.68 -4.59
CA ILE A 148 13.27 -16.83 -5.24
C ILE A 148 13.96 -17.67 -4.18
#